data_c236817a8315c185e4968679d6b1a924
#
_entry.id   c236817a8315c185e4968679d6b1a924
#
_cell.length_a   1.000
_cell.length_b   1.000
_cell.length_c   1.000
_cell.angle_alpha   90.00
_cell.angle_beta   90.00
_cell.angle_gamma   90.00
#
_symmetry.space_group_name_H-M   'P 1'
#
loop_
_entity.id
_entity.type
_entity.pdbx_description
1 polymer ?
#
loop_
_entity_poly.entity_id
_entity_poly.type
_entity_poly.pdbx_seq_one_letter_code
_entity_poly.pdbx_strand_id
1 'polypeptide(L)'
;MSKSITEFIRRGNNTYKTGAYVSVLNIKAHLAELSSEIEANLEIVSRKYRKNDPGRYLYRLFFQGHYNNDVFAEESLELIYVTLVAWGMRSRGASLSEFEKFKESVLENESSIKSLKGLRIESISEGDCKDLLGELKSLFDKLELTKPDKPKLVTFSKAMHFLLPNLVVPMDRKYTMKYFLDYTTFSGNNEKMFELYKSIYIEFVTFSREHPELSKFLNNDWNQTIPKIMDNLIIGHILKNPEEKENL
;
A
#
# COMPACT_ATOMS: atom_id res chain seq x y z
N MET A 1 11.63 -17.11 19.69
CA MET A 1 10.17 -17.06 19.93
C MET A 1 9.65 -15.73 19.43
N SER A 2 8.93 -15.74 18.33
CA SER A 2 8.31 -14.54 17.74
C SER A 2 7.21 -14.06 18.67
N LYS A 3 7.38 -12.90 19.29
CA LYS A 3 6.29 -12.22 19.98
C LYS A 3 5.27 -11.82 18.94
N SER A 4 4.02 -12.29 19.06
CA SER A 4 2.99 -12.11 18.06
C SER A 4 2.68 -10.61 17.84
N ILE A 5 2.22 -10.26 16.63
CA ILE A 5 1.69 -8.93 16.28
C ILE A 5 0.70 -8.42 17.34
N THR A 6 -0.01 -9.34 17.97
CA THR A 6 -0.91 -9.12 19.11
C THR A 6 -0.28 -8.40 20.31
N GLU A 7 0.99 -8.69 20.64
CA GLU A 7 1.68 -8.06 21.78
C GLU A 7 2.13 -6.63 21.47
N PHE A 8 2.32 -6.34 20.20
CA PHE A 8 2.61 -5.01 19.68
C PHE A 8 1.42 -4.05 19.82
N ILE A 9 0.23 -4.51 19.50
CA ILE A 9 -1.01 -3.74 19.58
C ILE A 9 -1.37 -3.41 21.04
N ARG A 10 -1.05 -4.30 21.98
CA ARG A 10 -1.36 -4.16 23.41
C ARG A 10 -0.55 -3.07 24.15
N ARG A 11 0.62 -2.66 23.66
CA ARG A 11 1.55 -1.75 24.35
C ARG A 11 1.47 -0.27 23.96
N GLY A 12 0.64 0.09 22.98
CA GLY A 12 0.35 1.49 22.64
C GLY A 12 -0.74 2.04 23.57
N ASN A 13 -0.33 2.85 24.53
CA ASN A 13 -1.12 3.64 25.49
C ASN A 13 -2.66 3.58 25.46
N ASN A 14 -3.19 3.01 26.52
CA ASN A 14 -4.35 3.32 27.36
C ASN A 14 -5.69 3.84 26.77
N THR A 15 -6.00 3.69 25.48
CA THR A 15 -7.34 4.02 24.98
C THR A 15 -7.90 3.00 23.97
N TYR A 16 -7.31 1.83 23.88
CA TYR A 16 -7.79 0.81 22.94
C TYR A 16 -8.72 -0.16 23.64
N LYS A 17 -9.99 -0.17 23.19
CA LYS A 17 -10.96 -1.20 23.58
C LYS A 17 -10.32 -2.58 23.39
N THR A 18 -10.16 -3.28 24.46
CA THR A 18 -9.75 -4.67 24.55
C THR A 18 -10.61 -5.52 23.59
N GLY A 19 -10.03 -6.08 22.53
CA GLY A 19 -10.76 -7.07 21.75
C GLY A 19 -10.25 -7.44 20.36
N ALA A 20 -9.54 -6.58 19.64
CA ALA A 20 -9.15 -6.89 18.26
C ALA A 20 -7.78 -7.58 18.21
N TYR A 21 -7.76 -8.90 18.27
CA TYR A 21 -6.61 -9.71 17.88
C TYR A 21 -6.56 -9.78 16.36
N VAL A 22 -5.72 -8.98 15.71
CA VAL A 22 -5.41 -9.21 14.30
C VAL A 22 -4.42 -10.38 14.24
N SER A 23 -4.95 -11.57 14.09
CA SER A 23 -4.17 -12.73 13.70
C SER A 23 -4.06 -12.76 12.17
N VAL A 24 -3.04 -13.43 11.65
CA VAL A 24 -2.92 -13.72 10.20
C VAL A 24 -4.23 -14.35 9.67
N LEU A 25 -4.91 -15.14 10.49
CA LEU A 25 -6.22 -15.72 10.18
C LEU A 25 -7.29 -14.65 9.89
N ASN A 26 -7.27 -13.51 10.58
CA ASN A 26 -8.23 -12.43 10.32
C ASN A 26 -7.95 -11.72 8.99
N ILE A 27 -6.68 -11.49 8.64
CA ILE A 27 -6.33 -10.88 7.35
C ILE A 27 -6.81 -11.76 6.21
N LYS A 28 -6.56 -13.06 6.27
CA LYS A 28 -7.03 -14.02 5.26
C LYS A 28 -8.55 -14.08 5.15
N ALA A 29 -9.28 -14.06 6.26
CA ALA A 29 -10.74 -14.04 6.28
C ALA A 29 -11.31 -12.78 5.62
N HIS A 30 -10.73 -11.60 5.90
CA HIS A 30 -11.10 -10.35 5.26
C HIS A 30 -10.87 -10.39 3.74
N LEU A 31 -9.72 -10.90 3.29
CA LEU A 31 -9.46 -11.01 1.84
C LEU A 31 -10.44 -11.97 1.15
N ALA A 32 -10.82 -13.08 1.78
CA ALA A 32 -11.85 -13.99 1.24
C ALA A 32 -13.21 -13.28 1.09
N GLU A 33 -13.57 -12.37 2.00
CA GLU A 33 -14.79 -11.55 1.88
C GLU A 33 -14.72 -10.63 0.64
N LEU A 34 -13.57 -10.00 0.38
CA LEU A 34 -13.40 -9.14 -0.79
C LEU A 34 -13.64 -9.88 -2.11
N SER A 35 -13.26 -11.15 -2.20
CA SER A 35 -13.38 -11.94 -3.42
C SER A 35 -14.83 -12.17 -3.86
N SER A 36 -15.77 -12.19 -2.93
CA SER A 36 -17.19 -12.38 -3.23
C SER A 36 -17.87 -11.15 -3.86
N GLU A 37 -17.23 -9.98 -3.80
CA GLU A 37 -17.82 -8.68 -4.17
C GLU A 37 -16.90 -7.82 -5.03
N ILE A 38 -16.02 -8.42 -5.81
CA ILE A 38 -14.97 -7.71 -6.59
C ILE A 38 -15.60 -6.58 -7.44
N GLU A 39 -16.56 -6.91 -8.29
CA GLU A 39 -17.16 -5.96 -9.23
C GLU A 39 -17.87 -4.82 -8.51
N ALA A 40 -18.67 -5.13 -7.50
CA ALA A 40 -19.41 -4.15 -6.71
C ALA A 40 -18.47 -3.16 -6.00
N ASN A 41 -17.39 -3.64 -5.39
CA ASN A 41 -16.41 -2.80 -4.72
C ASN A 41 -15.69 -1.88 -5.70
N LEU A 42 -15.26 -2.37 -6.85
CA LEU A 42 -14.61 -1.57 -7.89
C LEU A 42 -15.54 -0.50 -8.48
N GLU A 43 -16.82 -0.81 -8.65
CA GLU A 43 -17.82 0.15 -9.10
C GLU A 43 -18.01 1.30 -8.11
N ILE A 44 -18.11 1.01 -6.80
CA ILE A 44 -18.21 2.00 -5.74
C ILE A 44 -17.02 2.97 -5.79
N VAL A 45 -15.79 2.44 -5.93
CA VAL A 45 -14.58 3.25 -6.04
C VAL A 45 -14.63 4.15 -7.27
N SER A 46 -15.04 3.60 -8.41
CA SER A 46 -15.14 4.37 -9.67
C SER A 46 -16.16 5.51 -9.58
N ARG A 47 -17.26 5.31 -8.89
CA ARG A 47 -18.27 6.35 -8.63
C ARG A 47 -17.76 7.43 -7.64
N LYS A 48 -17.02 7.02 -6.62
CA LYS A 48 -16.49 7.93 -5.58
C LYS A 48 -15.38 8.81 -6.10
N TYR A 49 -14.40 8.21 -6.77
CA TYR A 49 -13.25 8.91 -7.34
C TYR A 49 -13.47 9.12 -8.84
N ARG A 50 -14.05 10.26 -9.19
CA ARG A 50 -14.32 10.63 -10.59
C ARG A 50 -13.02 10.83 -11.36
N LYS A 51 -13.09 10.80 -12.70
CA LYS A 51 -11.91 10.96 -13.59
C LYS A 51 -11.11 12.25 -13.36
N ASN A 52 -11.74 13.27 -12.84
CA ASN A 52 -11.13 14.57 -12.52
C ASN A 52 -10.72 14.70 -11.04
N ASP A 53 -10.84 13.64 -10.24
CA ASP A 53 -10.21 13.60 -8.93
C ASP A 53 -8.70 13.75 -9.10
N PRO A 54 -8.05 14.71 -8.40
CA PRO A 54 -6.62 14.98 -8.61
C PRO A 54 -5.73 13.76 -8.44
N GLY A 55 -5.99 12.94 -7.42
CA GLY A 55 -5.19 11.74 -7.15
C GLY A 55 -5.35 10.68 -8.25
N ARG A 56 -6.57 10.49 -8.78
CA ARG A 56 -6.83 9.57 -9.89
C ARG A 56 -6.27 10.09 -11.20
N TYR A 57 -6.41 11.39 -11.45
CA TYR A 57 -5.89 12.02 -12.67
C TYR A 57 -4.37 11.90 -12.76
N LEU A 58 -3.65 12.26 -11.70
CA LEU A 58 -2.19 12.20 -11.67
C LEU A 58 -1.67 10.75 -11.74
N TYR A 59 -2.34 9.81 -11.09
CA TYR A 59 -2.03 8.38 -11.19
C TYR A 59 -2.12 7.89 -12.64
N ARG A 60 -3.21 8.22 -13.33
CA ARG A 60 -3.38 7.87 -14.74
C ARG A 60 -2.32 8.53 -15.63
N LEU A 61 -2.02 9.80 -15.40
CA LEU A 61 -1.01 10.54 -16.16
C LEU A 61 0.37 9.86 -16.03
N PHE A 62 0.74 9.44 -14.84
CA PHE A 62 1.98 8.70 -14.60
C PHE A 62 2.07 7.43 -15.48
N PHE A 63 1.04 6.61 -15.51
CA PHE A 63 1.04 5.39 -16.32
C PHE A 63 0.96 5.64 -17.84
N GLN A 64 0.36 6.74 -18.27
CA GLN A 64 0.25 7.07 -19.69
C GLN A 64 1.54 7.61 -20.30
N GLY A 65 2.41 8.25 -19.52
CA GLY A 65 3.58 8.93 -20.04
C GLY A 65 4.90 8.59 -19.39
N HIS A 66 4.93 8.35 -18.08
CA HIS A 66 6.18 8.32 -17.30
C HIS A 66 6.63 6.90 -16.95
N TYR A 67 5.72 6.00 -16.59
CA TYR A 67 6.08 4.65 -16.14
C TYR A 67 6.84 3.82 -17.19
N ASN A 68 6.42 3.91 -18.46
CA ASN A 68 7.02 3.14 -19.55
C ASN A 68 8.33 3.73 -20.07
N ASN A 69 8.64 4.96 -19.70
CA ASN A 69 9.90 5.62 -20.05
C ASN A 69 10.94 5.33 -18.97
N ASP A 70 11.35 6.34 -18.24
CA ASP A 70 12.25 6.21 -17.11
C ASP A 70 11.57 6.71 -15.83
N VAL A 71 11.23 5.77 -14.94
CA VAL A 71 10.59 6.08 -13.66
C VAL A 71 11.53 6.85 -12.72
N PHE A 72 12.84 6.82 -12.98
CA PHE A 72 13.87 7.52 -12.20
C PHE A 72 14.24 8.89 -12.80
N ALA A 73 13.68 9.25 -13.95
CA ALA A 73 13.80 10.61 -14.47
C ALA A 73 13.18 11.61 -13.50
N GLU A 74 13.74 12.81 -13.44
CA GLU A 74 13.30 13.85 -12.48
C GLU A 74 11.80 14.15 -12.61
N GLU A 75 11.31 14.33 -13.82
CA GLU A 75 9.89 14.60 -14.08
C GLU A 75 8.97 13.45 -13.62
N SER A 76 9.46 12.21 -13.70
CA SER A 76 8.73 11.04 -13.21
C SER A 76 8.67 11.05 -11.68
N LEU A 77 9.78 11.35 -11.01
CA LEU A 77 9.86 11.44 -9.55
C LEU A 77 9.05 12.63 -9.02
N GLU A 78 9.05 13.77 -9.72
CA GLU A 78 8.19 14.91 -9.40
C GLU A 78 6.71 14.52 -9.49
N LEU A 79 6.30 13.84 -10.55
CA LEU A 79 4.91 13.40 -10.72
C LEU A 79 4.50 12.39 -9.65
N ILE A 80 5.39 11.45 -9.29
CA ILE A 80 5.17 10.55 -8.15
C ILE A 80 4.96 11.36 -6.88
N TYR A 81 5.85 12.28 -6.58
CA TYR A 81 5.80 13.10 -5.37
C TYR A 81 4.50 13.92 -5.28
N VAL A 82 4.13 14.60 -6.35
CA VAL A 82 2.89 15.40 -6.42
C VAL A 82 1.65 14.50 -6.27
N THR A 83 1.68 13.30 -6.86
CA THR A 83 0.59 12.33 -6.70
C THR A 83 0.46 11.85 -5.25
N LEU A 84 1.57 11.58 -4.58
CA LEU A 84 1.58 11.24 -3.15
C LEU A 84 1.02 12.38 -2.29
N VAL A 85 1.33 13.64 -2.63
CA VAL A 85 0.73 14.82 -1.98
C VAL A 85 -0.78 14.87 -2.21
N ALA A 86 -1.26 14.64 -3.43
CA ALA A 86 -2.68 14.56 -3.77
C ALA A 86 -3.39 13.41 -3.04
N TRP A 87 -2.66 12.32 -2.72
CA TRP A 87 -3.14 11.22 -1.89
C TRP A 87 -3.07 11.52 -0.37
N GLY A 88 -2.86 12.79 0.01
CA GLY A 88 -2.91 13.28 1.38
C GLY A 88 -1.64 13.03 2.21
N MET A 89 -0.50 12.71 1.57
CA MET A 89 0.74 12.36 2.27
C MET A 89 1.48 13.57 2.86
N ARG A 90 1.00 14.81 2.70
CA ARG A 90 1.60 16.02 3.28
C ARG A 90 0.80 16.63 4.43
N SER A 91 -0.50 16.39 4.46
CA SER A 91 -1.44 17.06 5.39
C SER A 91 -1.87 16.21 6.60
N ARG A 92 -1.51 14.93 6.62
CA ARG A 92 -1.92 13.99 7.68
C ARG A 92 -0.68 13.31 8.25
N GLY A 93 -0.74 12.71 9.40
CA GLY A 93 0.36 12.14 10.18
C GLY A 93 1.51 11.40 9.45
N ALA A 94 1.33 10.97 8.20
CA ALA A 94 2.40 10.57 7.30
C ALA A 94 2.86 11.81 6.53
N SER A 95 4.04 12.32 6.84
CA SER A 95 4.62 13.48 6.17
C SER A 95 5.74 13.03 5.26
N LEU A 96 5.61 13.32 3.95
CA LEU A 96 6.73 13.16 3.02
C LEU A 96 7.94 13.97 3.47
N SER A 97 9.14 13.44 3.22
CA SER A 97 10.38 14.25 3.22
C SER A 97 10.26 15.38 2.19
N GLU A 98 11.16 16.36 2.23
CA GLU A 98 11.22 17.35 1.16
C GLU A 98 11.60 16.68 -0.16
N PHE A 99 11.19 17.25 -1.29
CA PHE A 99 11.30 16.60 -2.61
C PHE A 99 12.74 16.18 -2.94
N GLU A 100 13.72 17.06 -2.73
CA GLU A 100 15.13 16.73 -3.05
C GLU A 100 15.61 15.51 -2.26
N LYS A 101 15.29 15.44 -0.96
CA LYS A 101 15.65 14.29 -0.13
C LYS A 101 14.92 13.01 -0.57
N PHE A 102 13.67 13.11 -0.97
CA PHE A 102 12.90 12.00 -1.55
C PHE A 102 13.57 11.50 -2.83
N LYS A 103 13.90 12.41 -3.76
CA LYS A 103 14.55 12.12 -5.05
C LYS A 103 15.92 11.47 -4.83
N GLU A 104 16.80 12.09 -4.07
CA GLU A 104 18.13 11.56 -3.76
C GLU A 104 18.04 10.15 -3.19
N SER A 105 17.19 9.94 -2.21
CA SER A 105 17.03 8.64 -1.58
C SER A 105 16.52 7.55 -2.53
N VAL A 106 15.64 7.89 -3.47
CA VAL A 106 15.18 6.96 -4.52
C VAL A 106 16.32 6.64 -5.47
N LEU A 107 17.07 7.64 -5.93
CA LEU A 107 18.19 7.47 -6.88
C LEU A 107 19.36 6.69 -6.27
N GLU A 108 19.71 6.91 -5.02
CA GLU A 108 20.72 6.12 -4.32
C GLU A 108 20.37 4.63 -4.21
N ASN A 109 19.08 4.29 -4.26
CA ASN A 109 18.59 2.92 -4.19
C ASN A 109 18.07 2.38 -5.54
N GLU A 110 18.31 3.10 -6.64
CA GLU A 110 17.82 2.78 -7.99
C GLU A 110 18.15 1.34 -8.41
N SER A 111 19.38 0.91 -8.19
CA SER A 111 19.85 -0.44 -8.55
C SER A 111 19.05 -1.53 -7.85
N SER A 112 18.80 -1.37 -6.55
CA SER A 112 17.99 -2.30 -5.75
C SER A 112 16.53 -2.29 -6.16
N ILE A 113 15.98 -1.14 -6.55
CA ILE A 113 14.62 -1.05 -7.05
C ILE A 113 14.52 -1.69 -8.43
N LYS A 114 15.48 -1.42 -9.32
CA LYS A 114 15.52 -2.00 -10.68
C LYS A 114 15.62 -3.52 -10.68
N SER A 115 16.31 -4.14 -9.72
CA SER A 115 16.39 -5.60 -9.62
C SER A 115 15.03 -6.26 -9.38
N LEU A 116 14.06 -5.54 -8.82
CA LEU A 116 12.70 -6.00 -8.55
C LEU A 116 11.70 -5.62 -9.66
N LYS A 117 12.07 -4.80 -10.64
CA LYS A 117 11.14 -4.18 -11.62
C LYS A 117 10.43 -5.21 -12.52
N GLY A 118 10.93 -6.39 -12.70
CA GLY A 118 10.30 -7.44 -13.53
C GLY A 118 9.30 -8.32 -12.77
N LEU A 119 9.28 -8.23 -11.45
CA LEU A 119 8.45 -9.09 -10.61
C LEU A 119 6.98 -8.65 -10.62
N ARG A 120 6.10 -9.63 -10.53
CA ARG A 120 4.64 -9.45 -10.46
C ARG A 120 4.12 -10.18 -9.23
N ILE A 121 3.30 -9.52 -8.43
CA ILE A 121 2.81 -10.04 -7.16
C ILE A 121 2.12 -11.41 -7.31
N GLU A 122 1.35 -11.59 -8.36
CA GLU A 122 0.62 -12.84 -8.65
C GLU A 122 1.52 -13.99 -9.09
N SER A 123 2.80 -13.71 -9.40
CA SER A 123 3.78 -14.72 -9.82
C SER A 123 4.78 -15.10 -8.72
N ILE A 124 4.70 -14.47 -7.54
CA ILE A 124 5.62 -14.75 -6.44
C ILE A 124 5.26 -16.08 -5.78
N SER A 125 6.21 -17.03 -5.78
CA SER A 125 6.05 -18.28 -5.03
C SER A 125 6.24 -18.07 -3.52
N GLU A 126 5.79 -19.01 -2.70
CA GLU A 126 6.02 -18.96 -1.25
C GLU A 126 7.52 -18.94 -0.89
N GLY A 127 8.33 -19.68 -1.64
CA GLY A 127 9.78 -19.71 -1.44
C GLY A 127 10.42 -18.36 -1.75
N ASP A 128 10.07 -17.76 -2.89
CA ASP A 128 10.62 -16.47 -3.33
C ASP A 128 10.14 -15.30 -2.47
N CYS A 129 8.96 -15.43 -1.86
CA CYS A 129 8.35 -14.38 -1.04
C CYS A 129 9.24 -13.98 0.15
N LYS A 130 9.96 -14.93 0.74
CA LYS A 130 10.87 -14.66 1.86
C LYS A 130 12.06 -13.79 1.44
N ASP A 131 12.67 -14.12 0.32
CA ASP A 131 13.84 -13.39 -0.20
C ASP A 131 13.41 -11.98 -0.66
N LEU A 132 12.29 -11.90 -1.37
CA LEU A 132 11.67 -10.63 -1.75
C LEU A 132 11.39 -9.73 -0.54
N LEU A 133 10.85 -10.29 0.55
CA LEU A 133 10.60 -9.53 1.78
C LEU A 133 11.90 -9.05 2.43
N GLY A 134 13.00 -9.77 2.28
CA GLY A 134 14.34 -9.32 2.67
C GLY A 134 14.78 -8.08 1.89
N GLU A 135 14.60 -8.09 0.56
CA GLU A 135 14.91 -6.95 -0.31
C GLU A 135 14.00 -5.74 0.01
N LEU A 136 12.70 -5.97 0.16
CA LEU A 136 11.76 -4.90 0.55
C LEU A 136 12.06 -4.33 1.94
N LYS A 137 12.56 -5.16 2.89
CA LYS A 137 13.02 -4.69 4.20
C LYS A 137 14.24 -3.79 4.07
N SER A 138 15.21 -4.21 3.26
CA SER A 138 16.40 -3.40 3.00
C SER A 138 16.03 -2.03 2.41
N LEU A 139 15.12 -1.99 1.43
CA LEU A 139 14.59 -0.74 0.86
C LEU A 139 13.78 0.06 1.89
N PHE A 140 12.97 -0.61 2.70
CA PHE A 140 12.22 0.05 3.76
C PHE A 140 13.14 0.77 4.75
N ASP A 141 14.28 0.18 5.11
CA ASP A 141 15.22 0.80 6.04
C ASP A 141 15.98 1.97 5.41
N LYS A 142 16.46 1.81 4.18
CA LYS A 142 17.32 2.78 3.49
C LYS A 142 16.58 4.00 2.96
N LEU A 143 15.37 3.81 2.40
CA LEU A 143 14.66 4.90 1.74
C LEU A 143 14.18 5.98 2.75
N GLU A 144 14.54 7.22 2.55
CA GLU A 144 14.18 8.37 3.39
C GLU A 144 12.95 9.12 2.84
N LEU A 145 11.83 8.40 2.69
CA LEU A 145 10.61 8.90 2.07
C LEU A 145 9.73 9.75 2.99
N THR A 146 9.97 9.68 4.30
CA THR A 146 9.19 10.41 5.32
C THR A 146 10.10 11.30 6.15
N LYS A 147 9.52 12.36 6.73
CA LYS A 147 10.21 13.16 7.75
C LYS A 147 10.62 12.26 8.93
N PRO A 148 11.72 12.59 9.62
CA PRO A 148 12.14 11.88 10.82
C PRO A 148 10.96 11.73 11.82
N ASP A 149 10.95 10.64 12.56
CA ASP A 149 9.94 10.32 13.58
C ASP A 149 8.50 10.16 13.09
N LYS A 150 8.27 10.10 11.78
CA LYS A 150 6.95 9.82 11.20
C LYS A 150 6.79 8.37 10.77
N PRO A 151 5.58 7.80 10.87
CA PRO A 151 5.31 6.43 10.43
C PRO A 151 5.61 6.24 8.94
N LYS A 152 6.47 5.29 8.62
CA LYS A 152 7.02 5.09 7.26
C LYS A 152 6.17 4.14 6.39
N LEU A 153 5.41 3.21 6.98
CA LEU A 153 4.74 2.12 6.28
C LEU A 153 3.89 2.60 5.09
N VAL A 154 2.99 3.56 5.35
CA VAL A 154 2.06 4.08 4.33
C VAL A 154 2.80 4.81 3.22
N THR A 155 3.78 5.65 3.58
CA THR A 155 4.59 6.37 2.59
C THR A 155 5.40 5.41 1.75
N PHE A 156 6.04 4.43 2.39
CA PHE A 156 6.82 3.39 1.71
C PHE A 156 5.94 2.62 0.72
N SER A 157 4.83 2.04 1.15
CA SER A 157 3.99 1.23 0.27
C SER A 157 3.45 2.03 -0.92
N LYS A 158 3.05 3.28 -0.71
CA LYS A 158 2.54 4.15 -1.78
C LYS A 158 3.63 4.59 -2.75
N ALA A 159 4.80 5.00 -2.27
CA ALA A 159 5.92 5.38 -3.14
C ALA A 159 6.44 4.16 -3.92
N MET A 160 6.64 3.04 -3.25
CA MET A 160 7.07 1.79 -3.89
C MET A 160 6.05 1.27 -4.90
N HIS A 161 4.75 1.52 -4.73
CA HIS A 161 3.76 1.20 -5.74
C HIS A 161 4.00 1.93 -7.07
N PHE A 162 4.45 3.17 -7.06
CA PHE A 162 4.81 3.87 -8.30
C PHE A 162 6.10 3.32 -8.92
N LEU A 163 7.09 2.97 -8.11
CA LEU A 163 8.37 2.44 -8.57
C LEU A 163 8.25 0.97 -9.02
N LEU A 164 7.41 0.18 -8.35
CA LEU A 164 7.18 -1.26 -8.57
C LEU A 164 5.67 -1.58 -8.61
N PRO A 165 4.90 -1.03 -9.57
CA PRO A 165 3.44 -1.04 -9.51
C PRO A 165 2.81 -2.44 -9.70
N ASN A 166 3.52 -3.37 -10.33
CA ASN A 166 3.07 -4.75 -10.46
C ASN A 166 3.42 -5.62 -9.24
N LEU A 167 4.21 -5.09 -8.31
CA LEU A 167 4.71 -5.84 -7.16
C LEU A 167 4.14 -5.34 -5.84
N VAL A 168 4.07 -4.03 -5.63
CA VAL A 168 3.74 -3.44 -4.32
C VAL A 168 2.32 -2.90 -4.28
N VAL A 169 1.52 -3.38 -3.32
CA VAL A 169 0.18 -2.86 -3.05
C VAL A 169 0.29 -1.56 -2.26
N PRO A 170 -0.30 -0.44 -2.73
CA PRO A 170 -0.35 0.78 -1.94
C PRO A 170 -1.27 0.60 -0.74
N MET A 171 -0.79 0.89 0.45
CA MET A 171 -1.53 0.76 1.69
C MET A 171 -1.92 2.13 2.24
N ASP A 172 -3.12 2.24 2.79
CA ASP A 172 -3.64 3.49 3.34
C ASP A 172 -4.14 3.31 4.77
N ARG A 173 -3.97 4.32 5.60
CA ARG A 173 -4.45 4.27 7.00
C ARG A 173 -5.96 4.21 7.09
N LYS A 174 -6.63 5.00 6.25
CA LYS A 174 -8.08 5.17 6.26
C LYS A 174 -8.82 3.93 5.74
N TYR A 175 -8.19 3.21 4.80
CA TYR A 175 -8.79 2.06 4.15
C TYR A 175 -8.08 0.77 4.56
N THR A 176 -6.84 0.55 4.17
CA THR A 176 -6.13 -0.71 4.42
C THR A 176 -5.98 -1.00 5.91
N MET A 177 -5.50 -0.02 6.70
CA MET A 177 -5.32 -0.25 8.13
C MET A 177 -6.66 -0.34 8.86
N LYS A 178 -7.66 0.46 8.48
CA LYS A 178 -9.01 0.35 9.03
C LYS A 178 -9.61 -1.03 8.74
N TYR A 179 -9.46 -1.52 7.52
CA TYR A 179 -10.00 -2.81 7.11
C TYR A 179 -9.40 -3.98 7.90
N PHE A 180 -8.08 -4.06 8.01
CA PHE A 180 -7.42 -5.18 8.66
C PHE A 180 -7.27 -5.04 10.17
N LEU A 181 -7.23 -3.83 10.71
CA LEU A 181 -6.90 -3.56 12.11
C LEU A 181 -8.04 -2.90 12.88
N ASP A 182 -9.12 -2.50 12.20
CA ASP A 182 -10.23 -1.72 12.74
C ASP A 182 -9.82 -0.37 13.37
N TYR A 183 -8.62 0.13 13.06
CA TYR A 183 -8.17 1.45 13.49
C TYR A 183 -7.19 2.07 12.50
N THR A 184 -7.11 3.41 12.53
CA THR A 184 -6.30 4.18 11.57
C THR A 184 -4.99 4.70 12.17
N THR A 185 -4.82 4.58 13.48
CA THR A 185 -3.65 5.07 14.19
C THR A 185 -2.85 3.91 14.77
N PHE A 186 -1.60 3.81 14.40
CA PHE A 186 -0.68 2.87 15.01
C PHE A 186 0.63 3.58 15.34
N SER A 187 1.23 3.18 16.44
CA SER A 187 2.53 3.66 16.91
C SER A 187 3.51 2.51 16.94
N GLY A 188 4.75 2.80 16.71
CA GLY A 188 5.81 1.81 16.77
C GLY A 188 7.04 2.27 16.03
N ASN A 189 8.14 1.57 16.28
CA ASN A 189 9.36 1.77 15.52
C ASN A 189 9.25 1.15 14.11
N ASN A 190 10.18 1.45 13.24
CA ASN A 190 10.21 0.97 11.86
C ASN A 190 10.20 -0.56 11.76
N GLU A 191 10.82 -1.27 12.71
CA GLU A 191 10.83 -2.73 12.74
C GLU A 191 9.41 -3.30 12.84
N LYS A 192 8.64 -2.79 13.79
CA LYS A 192 7.25 -3.23 13.98
C LYS A 192 6.35 -2.83 12.83
N MET A 193 6.60 -1.67 12.21
CA MET A 193 5.87 -1.23 11.02
C MET A 193 6.16 -2.15 9.84
N PHE A 194 7.39 -2.59 9.69
CA PHE A 194 7.72 -3.53 8.63
C PHE A 194 7.13 -4.92 8.87
N GLU A 195 7.11 -5.42 10.10
CA GLU A 195 6.45 -6.70 10.42
C GLU A 195 4.95 -6.66 10.13
N LEU A 196 4.29 -5.54 10.37
CA LEU A 196 2.90 -5.34 9.96
C LEU A 196 2.75 -5.32 8.43
N TYR A 197 3.58 -4.55 7.73
CA TYR A 197 3.63 -4.52 6.27
C TYR A 197 3.81 -5.93 5.70
N LYS A 198 4.78 -6.67 6.18
CA LYS A 198 5.10 -8.04 5.78
C LYS A 198 3.91 -8.98 5.94
N SER A 199 3.22 -8.92 7.09
CA SER A 199 2.07 -9.79 7.36
C SER A 199 0.94 -9.54 6.38
N ILE A 200 0.63 -8.26 6.07
CA ILE A 200 -0.40 -7.90 5.10
C ILE A 200 0.06 -8.27 3.68
N TYR A 201 1.32 -8.03 3.36
CA TYR A 201 1.88 -8.29 2.03
C TYR A 201 1.85 -9.78 1.64
N ILE A 202 2.19 -10.68 2.57
CA ILE A 202 2.12 -12.12 2.36
C ILE A 202 0.70 -12.56 1.95
N GLU A 203 -0.30 -12.03 2.63
CA GLU A 203 -1.70 -12.34 2.30
C GLU A 203 -2.13 -11.73 0.95
N PHE A 204 -1.61 -10.58 0.57
CA PHE A 204 -1.82 -10.02 -0.77
C PHE A 204 -1.19 -10.90 -1.86
N VAL A 205 0.02 -11.43 -1.65
CA VAL A 205 0.65 -12.40 -2.57
C VAL A 205 -0.24 -13.63 -2.72
N THR A 206 -0.70 -14.20 -1.62
CA THR A 206 -1.59 -15.36 -1.62
C THR A 206 -2.89 -15.06 -2.36
N PHE A 207 -3.56 -13.98 -2.01
CA PHE A 207 -4.81 -13.55 -2.62
C PHE A 207 -4.68 -13.33 -4.13
N SER A 208 -3.64 -12.65 -4.59
CA SER A 208 -3.44 -12.39 -6.02
C SER A 208 -3.21 -13.66 -6.84
N ARG A 209 -2.60 -14.69 -6.25
CA ARG A 209 -2.40 -16.01 -6.87
C ARG A 209 -3.69 -16.85 -6.90
N GLU A 210 -4.49 -16.76 -5.85
CA GLU A 210 -5.77 -17.49 -5.73
C GLU A 210 -6.87 -16.86 -6.61
N HIS A 211 -6.70 -15.59 -7.05
CA HIS A 211 -7.70 -14.83 -7.81
C HIS A 211 -7.15 -14.29 -9.16
N PRO A 212 -6.82 -15.20 -10.13
CA PRO A 212 -6.34 -14.80 -11.45
C PRO A 212 -7.36 -13.97 -12.24
N GLU A 213 -8.65 -14.06 -11.90
CA GLU A 213 -9.74 -13.27 -12.48
C GLU A 213 -9.61 -11.76 -12.26
N LEU A 214 -8.79 -11.32 -11.29
CA LEU A 214 -8.49 -9.90 -11.08
C LEU A 214 -7.96 -9.23 -12.35
N SER A 215 -7.26 -9.99 -13.19
CA SER A 215 -6.75 -9.49 -14.49
C SER A 215 -7.84 -8.97 -15.43
N LYS A 216 -9.09 -9.45 -15.30
CA LYS A 216 -10.24 -8.99 -16.10
C LYS A 216 -10.65 -7.54 -15.79
N PHE A 217 -10.27 -7.02 -14.63
CA PHE A 217 -10.60 -5.67 -14.17
C PHE A 217 -9.51 -4.65 -14.46
N LEU A 218 -8.40 -5.05 -15.09
CA LEU A 218 -7.36 -4.14 -15.53
C LEU A 218 -7.91 -3.15 -16.57
N ASN A 219 -7.55 -1.89 -16.44
CA ASN A 219 -7.94 -0.84 -17.38
C ASN A 219 -6.89 0.27 -17.44
N ASN A 220 -6.99 1.17 -18.40
CA ASN A 220 -6.06 2.28 -18.61
C ASN A 220 -6.41 3.53 -17.77
N ASP A 221 -7.05 3.36 -16.63
CA ASP A 221 -7.50 4.49 -15.80
C ASP A 221 -7.08 4.28 -14.34
N TRP A 222 -7.90 3.68 -13.50
CA TRP A 222 -7.67 3.56 -12.06
C TRP A 222 -7.16 2.17 -11.65
N ASN A 223 -7.46 1.14 -12.42
CA ASN A 223 -7.05 -0.25 -12.20
C ASN A 223 -5.91 -0.65 -13.15
N GLN A 224 -4.78 0.06 -13.09
CA GLN A 224 -3.64 -0.16 -14.00
C GLN A 224 -2.87 -1.45 -13.70
N THR A 225 -2.94 -1.95 -12.47
CA THR A 225 -2.16 -3.11 -11.99
C THR A 225 -2.96 -3.95 -11.00
N ILE A 226 -2.61 -5.23 -10.84
CA ILE A 226 -3.22 -6.10 -9.83
C ILE A 226 -3.08 -5.52 -8.41
N PRO A 227 -1.90 -5.03 -7.97
CA PRO A 227 -1.78 -4.35 -6.69
C PRO A 227 -2.75 -3.18 -6.51
N LYS A 228 -3.01 -2.38 -7.56
CA LYS A 228 -3.97 -1.28 -7.46
C LYS A 228 -5.42 -1.75 -7.41
N ILE A 229 -5.75 -2.84 -8.09
CA ILE A 229 -7.07 -3.47 -7.97
C ILE A 229 -7.32 -3.90 -6.52
N MET A 230 -6.37 -4.57 -5.88
CA MET A 230 -6.50 -5.00 -4.48
C MET A 230 -6.69 -3.82 -3.52
N ASP A 231 -5.96 -2.74 -3.69
CA ASP A 231 -6.18 -1.50 -2.94
C ASP A 231 -7.61 -0.95 -3.16
N ASN A 232 -8.05 -0.89 -4.42
CA ASN A 232 -9.38 -0.41 -4.76
C ASN A 232 -10.51 -1.30 -4.21
N LEU A 233 -10.32 -2.61 -4.13
CA LEU A 233 -11.28 -3.52 -3.49
C LEU A 233 -11.49 -3.17 -2.02
N ILE A 234 -10.42 -2.95 -1.28
CA ILE A 234 -10.47 -2.54 0.14
C ILE A 234 -11.16 -1.18 0.28
N ILE A 235 -10.79 -0.22 -0.57
CA ILE A 235 -11.43 1.10 -0.59
C ILE A 235 -12.93 0.97 -0.84
N GLY A 236 -13.34 0.16 -1.82
CA GLY A 236 -14.75 -0.07 -2.17
C GLY A 236 -15.53 -0.68 -1.02
N HIS A 237 -14.98 -1.71 -0.38
CA HIS A 237 -15.58 -2.36 0.77
C HIS A 237 -15.83 -1.38 1.92
N ILE A 238 -14.82 -0.60 2.33
CA ILE A 238 -14.96 0.42 3.39
C ILE A 238 -15.96 1.52 3.00
N LEU A 239 -16.05 1.88 1.72
CA LEU A 239 -17.01 2.90 1.27
C LEU A 239 -18.45 2.36 1.22
N LYS A 240 -18.64 1.06 1.02
CA LYS A 240 -19.94 0.39 1.03
C LYS A 240 -20.55 0.36 2.43
N ASN A 241 -19.74 0.18 3.47
CA ASN A 241 -20.15 0.00 4.86
C ASN A 241 -19.91 1.31 5.67
N PRO A 242 -20.76 2.32 5.52
CA PRO A 242 -20.55 3.64 6.15
C PRO A 242 -20.69 3.67 7.68
N GLU A 243 -21.33 2.66 8.29
CA GLU A 243 -21.47 2.58 9.75
C GLU A 243 -20.13 2.36 10.48
N GLU A 244 -19.11 1.88 9.76
CA GLU A 244 -17.74 1.87 10.26
C GLU A 244 -17.08 3.26 10.26
N LYS A 245 -17.80 4.32 9.78
CA LYS A 245 -17.28 5.69 9.66
C LYS A 245 -17.45 6.55 10.91
N GLU A 246 -18.43 6.28 11.79
CA GLU A 246 -18.79 7.19 12.88
C GLU A 246 -17.83 7.18 14.07
N ASN A 247 -16.78 6.37 14.02
CA ASN A 247 -15.70 6.36 15.03
C ASN A 247 -14.40 7.03 14.53
N LEU A 248 -14.45 7.84 13.49
CA LEU A 248 -13.36 8.65 12.93
C LEU A 248 -13.54 10.12 13.35
#